data_f1698d723b346ed9fb88d7836850d46e
#
_entry.id   f1698d723b346ed9fb88d7836850d46e
#
_cell.length_a   1.000
_cell.length_b   1.000
_cell.length_c   1.000
_cell.angle_alpha   90.00
_cell.angle_beta   90.00
_cell.angle_gamma   90.00
#
_symmetry.space_group_name_H-M   'P 1'
#
loop_
_entity.id
_entity.type
_entity.pdbx_description
1 polymer ?
#
loop_
_entity_poly.entity_id
_entity_poly.type
_entity_poly.pdbx_seq_one_letter_code
_entity_poly.pdbx_strand_id
1 'polypeptide(L)'
;MRLGQVFSHCTGKALNGANKKGELYQYITTSNLYWDKFELTTLKEMYFTEDELDKCTAKKGDLLVCEGGDIGRSAIWNYDYDIRIQNHIHKLRSFMPICTRFFYHILYLYKGIGNIGGKGIGIQGLSSGALHNILLPFPSLNEQQRIVSKIEDLIPIVDKYEKSEEALNKLNAEIFDKLKKSVLQEAIQGKLVSQDPNDEPASVLLERIKEEKAKLFKEGKLKKKDLVGSVIFKGEDNKYYETIDGVTECIDEEIPYDLPSNWAWTRLGNVAKMTIGKTPARGDQRYWSNGEYSWVSISDMKDLGVISVTKERISAIAVKELMGNISPKGSLLMSFKLTVGRTSLLNIDAYHNEAIITIQPFIDEQHSLRNYLFRTLPLLSTAGDSKDAIKGKTLNSQSLSKLLIPLAPLNEQIRITKELLKFDDVCR
;
A
#
# COMPACT_ATOMS: atom_id res chain seq x y z
N MET A 1 -47.74 16.38 3.08
CA MET A 1 -48.69 15.27 3.35
C MET A 1 -47.95 14.16 4.11
N ARG A 2 -48.69 13.25 4.80
CA ARG A 2 -48.07 12.03 5.36
C ARG A 2 -48.06 10.92 4.33
N LEU A 3 -47.03 10.06 4.35
CA LEU A 3 -46.83 8.98 3.38
C LEU A 3 -48.08 8.07 3.31
N GLY A 4 -48.67 7.71 4.44
CA GLY A 4 -49.86 6.88 4.48
C GLY A 4 -51.15 7.53 3.89
N GLN A 5 -51.12 8.83 3.54
CA GLN A 5 -52.20 9.50 2.81
C GLN A 5 -52.01 9.40 1.28
N VAL A 6 -50.82 9.07 0.84
CA VAL A 6 -50.44 8.98 -0.61
C VAL A 6 -50.42 7.56 -1.11
N PHE A 7 -49.99 6.65 -0.21
CA PHE A 7 -49.79 5.22 -0.58
C PHE A 7 -50.67 4.29 0.28
N SER A 8 -51.23 3.28 -0.37
CA SER A 8 -51.63 2.06 0.31
C SER A 8 -50.39 1.30 0.73
N HIS A 9 -50.42 0.66 1.87
CA HIS A 9 -49.28 -0.02 2.47
C HIS A 9 -49.64 -1.43 2.84
N CYS A 10 -48.79 -2.38 2.45
CA CYS A 10 -48.81 -3.77 2.90
C CYS A 10 -47.39 -4.24 3.20
N THR A 11 -47.25 -5.14 4.16
CA THR A 11 -46.04 -5.95 4.33
C THR A 11 -46.23 -7.33 3.68
N GLY A 12 -45.12 -7.97 3.33
CA GLY A 12 -45.16 -9.31 2.78
C GLY A 12 -45.48 -10.41 3.80
N LYS A 13 -45.30 -11.66 3.41
CA LYS A 13 -45.59 -12.85 4.25
C LYS A 13 -44.43 -13.11 5.21
N ALA A 14 -44.79 -13.45 6.47
CA ALA A 14 -43.82 -13.92 7.45
C ALA A 14 -43.32 -15.33 7.10
N LEU A 15 -42.03 -15.57 7.33
CA LEU A 15 -41.43 -16.87 7.15
C LEU A 15 -42.07 -17.90 8.10
N ASN A 16 -42.63 -18.94 7.54
CA ASN A 16 -43.10 -20.11 8.30
C ASN A 16 -42.81 -21.39 7.51
N GLY A 17 -41.67 -22.01 7.79
CA GLY A 17 -41.21 -23.23 7.11
C GLY A 17 -42.11 -24.46 7.32
N ALA A 18 -43.00 -24.45 8.34
CA ALA A 18 -43.95 -25.54 8.58
C ALA A 18 -45.23 -25.39 7.75
N ASN A 19 -45.53 -24.20 7.22
CA ASN A 19 -46.72 -23.96 6.45
C ASN A 19 -46.51 -24.27 4.96
N LYS A 20 -47.10 -25.38 4.49
CA LYS A 20 -47.08 -25.84 3.08
C LYS A 20 -48.43 -25.66 2.39
N LYS A 21 -49.32 -24.77 2.91
CA LYS A 21 -50.61 -24.48 2.27
C LYS A 21 -50.45 -23.48 1.14
N GLY A 22 -51.17 -23.71 0.02
CA GLY A 22 -51.14 -22.87 -1.18
C GLY A 22 -50.17 -23.38 -2.23
N GLU A 23 -49.75 -22.53 -3.11
CA GLU A 23 -48.78 -22.79 -4.17
C GLU A 23 -47.41 -22.23 -3.87
N LEU A 24 -46.35 -22.81 -4.45
CA LEU A 24 -44.96 -22.43 -4.27
C LEU A 24 -44.61 -21.28 -5.20
N TYR A 25 -44.14 -20.17 -4.64
CA TYR A 25 -43.71 -18.99 -5.40
C TYR A 25 -42.35 -18.50 -4.96
N GLN A 26 -41.61 -17.97 -5.91
CA GLN A 26 -40.38 -17.21 -5.62
C GLN A 26 -40.72 -15.89 -4.93
N TYR A 27 -39.88 -15.49 -3.98
CA TYR A 27 -40.04 -14.22 -3.25
C TYR A 27 -38.73 -13.53 -2.97
N ILE A 28 -38.82 -12.22 -2.80
CA ILE A 28 -37.68 -11.37 -2.40
C ILE A 28 -37.71 -11.07 -0.91
N THR A 29 -36.51 -10.92 -0.37
CA THR A 29 -36.23 -10.51 1.01
C THR A 29 -35.50 -9.18 1.00
N THR A 30 -35.22 -8.60 2.17
CA THR A 30 -34.41 -7.38 2.31
C THR A 30 -33.00 -7.54 1.72
N SER A 31 -32.46 -8.77 1.65
CA SER A 31 -31.17 -9.03 1.01
C SER A 31 -31.19 -8.95 -0.52
N ASN A 32 -32.36 -9.02 -1.12
CA ASN A 32 -32.52 -8.87 -2.56
C ASN A 32 -32.83 -7.44 -3.00
N LEU A 33 -33.19 -6.53 -2.06
CA LEU A 33 -33.55 -5.15 -2.34
C LEU A 33 -32.38 -4.23 -2.01
N TYR A 34 -31.88 -3.49 -2.98
CA TYR A 34 -30.84 -2.47 -2.87
C TYR A 34 -31.40 -1.11 -3.26
N TRP A 35 -30.62 -0.03 -3.10
CA TRP A 35 -31.01 1.26 -3.61
C TRP A 35 -31.16 1.21 -5.13
N ASP A 36 -32.38 1.49 -5.59
CA ASP A 36 -32.78 1.55 -6.99
C ASP A 36 -32.58 0.26 -7.82
N LYS A 37 -32.33 -0.89 -7.18
CA LYS A 37 -32.11 -2.16 -7.88
C LYS A 37 -32.48 -3.38 -7.04
N PHE A 38 -32.64 -4.51 -7.71
CA PHE A 38 -32.87 -5.81 -7.10
C PHE A 38 -31.80 -6.80 -7.53
N GLU A 39 -31.39 -7.64 -6.59
CA GLU A 39 -30.55 -8.82 -6.85
C GLU A 39 -31.46 -10.05 -6.95
N LEU A 40 -31.63 -10.57 -8.16
CA LEU A 40 -32.61 -11.62 -8.45
C LEU A 40 -31.97 -12.96 -8.84
N THR A 41 -30.65 -13.10 -8.75
CA THR A 41 -29.96 -14.36 -9.12
C THR A 41 -30.22 -15.47 -8.11
N THR A 42 -30.50 -15.13 -6.85
CA THR A 42 -30.75 -16.08 -5.77
C THR A 42 -32.06 -15.77 -5.07
N LEU A 43 -33.16 -16.25 -5.63
CA LEU A 43 -34.48 -16.13 -5.03
C LEU A 43 -34.79 -17.34 -4.16
N LYS A 44 -35.51 -17.13 -3.07
CA LYS A 44 -36.05 -18.17 -2.20
C LYS A 44 -37.50 -18.49 -2.61
N GLU A 45 -37.97 -19.66 -2.19
CA GLU A 45 -39.33 -20.08 -2.46
C GLU A 45 -40.11 -20.31 -1.17
N MET A 46 -41.38 -19.97 -1.19
CA MET A 46 -42.32 -20.15 -0.06
C MET A 46 -43.73 -20.37 -0.58
N TYR A 47 -44.54 -21.09 0.18
CA TYR A 47 -45.95 -21.32 -0.14
C TYR A 47 -46.79 -20.07 0.16
N PHE A 48 -47.70 -19.71 -0.75
CA PHE A 48 -48.68 -18.64 -0.60
C PHE A 48 -50.07 -19.16 -0.91
N THR A 49 -51.03 -18.83 -0.05
CA THR A 49 -52.45 -19.10 -0.33
C THR A 49 -53.02 -17.99 -1.22
N GLU A 50 -54.15 -18.23 -1.86
CA GLU A 50 -54.80 -17.29 -2.77
C GLU A 50 -55.10 -15.95 -2.08
N ASP A 51 -55.58 -16.00 -0.81
CA ASP A 51 -55.86 -14.81 0.02
C ASP A 51 -54.60 -13.97 0.35
N GLU A 52 -53.44 -14.60 0.34
CA GLU A 52 -52.16 -13.92 0.63
C GLU A 52 -51.56 -13.27 -0.62
N LEU A 53 -51.88 -13.77 -1.82
CA LEU A 53 -51.25 -13.32 -3.07
C LEU A 53 -51.43 -11.83 -3.32
N ASP A 54 -52.65 -11.28 -3.18
CA ASP A 54 -52.88 -9.85 -3.47
C ASP A 54 -52.10 -8.96 -2.53
N LYS A 55 -52.06 -9.30 -1.25
CA LYS A 55 -51.35 -8.57 -0.23
C LYS A 55 -49.83 -8.63 -0.40
N CYS A 56 -49.30 -9.82 -0.69
CA CYS A 56 -47.85 -10.09 -0.68
C CYS A 56 -47.20 -9.96 -2.06
N THR A 57 -47.92 -9.54 -3.08
CA THR A 57 -47.40 -9.39 -4.46
C THR A 57 -47.06 -7.94 -4.77
N ALA A 58 -45.81 -7.72 -5.16
CA ALA A 58 -45.36 -6.48 -5.76
C ALA A 58 -45.60 -6.50 -7.28
N LYS A 59 -46.17 -5.43 -7.81
CA LYS A 59 -46.44 -5.22 -9.24
C LYS A 59 -45.63 -4.04 -9.76
N LYS A 60 -45.51 -3.94 -11.07
CA LYS A 60 -44.79 -2.84 -11.72
C LYS A 60 -45.30 -1.49 -11.21
N GLY A 61 -44.36 -0.63 -10.80
CA GLY A 61 -44.64 0.71 -10.24
C GLY A 61 -44.74 0.76 -8.71
N ASP A 62 -44.80 -0.39 -8.01
CA ASP A 62 -44.79 -0.41 -6.56
C ASP A 62 -43.43 0.02 -6.02
N LEU A 63 -43.45 0.89 -4.99
CA LEU A 63 -42.23 1.29 -4.26
C LEU A 63 -42.05 0.32 -3.07
N LEU A 64 -40.95 -0.41 -3.08
CA LEU A 64 -40.61 -1.36 -2.02
C LEU A 64 -39.60 -0.74 -1.07
N VAL A 65 -39.80 -0.89 0.25
CA VAL A 65 -38.97 -0.26 1.29
C VAL A 65 -38.61 -1.30 2.36
N CYS A 66 -37.33 -1.37 2.73
CA CYS A 66 -36.86 -2.25 3.80
C CYS A 66 -37.34 -1.78 5.17
N GLU A 67 -37.97 -2.67 5.92
CA GLU A 67 -38.32 -2.49 7.34
C GLU A 67 -37.11 -2.64 8.25
N GLY A 68 -36.22 -3.60 7.93
CA GLY A 68 -35.05 -3.98 8.73
C GLY A 68 -33.78 -4.13 7.91
N GLY A 69 -32.68 -4.38 8.59
CA GLY A 69 -31.36 -4.37 8.00
C GLY A 69 -30.91 -2.94 7.69
N ASP A 70 -30.83 -2.58 6.42
CA ASP A 70 -30.66 -1.17 6.02
C ASP A 70 -32.03 -0.49 5.91
N ILE A 71 -32.51 0.00 7.05
CA ILE A 71 -33.84 0.60 7.23
C ILE A 71 -34.06 1.74 6.25
N GLY A 72 -35.19 1.72 5.51
CA GLY A 72 -35.58 2.75 4.55
C GLY A 72 -34.98 2.56 3.17
N ARG A 73 -34.07 1.61 2.97
CA ARG A 73 -33.55 1.25 1.63
C ARG A 73 -34.71 0.86 0.74
N SER A 74 -34.78 1.43 -0.46
CA SER A 74 -35.94 1.32 -1.33
C SER A 74 -35.59 1.20 -2.80
N ALA A 75 -36.50 0.60 -3.56
CA ALA A 75 -36.45 0.51 -5.01
C ALA A 75 -37.87 0.39 -5.58
N ILE A 76 -38.05 0.80 -6.84
CA ILE A 76 -39.31 0.66 -7.54
C ILE A 76 -39.28 -0.64 -8.34
N TRP A 77 -40.33 -1.48 -8.18
CA TRP A 77 -40.45 -2.70 -8.97
C TRP A 77 -40.83 -2.33 -10.41
N ASN A 78 -39.85 -2.34 -11.31
CA ASN A 78 -40.02 -1.93 -12.73
C ASN A 78 -40.06 -3.11 -13.72
N TYR A 79 -40.19 -4.36 -13.21
CA TYR A 79 -40.26 -5.55 -14.04
C TYR A 79 -41.70 -5.80 -14.53
N ASP A 80 -41.82 -6.45 -15.69
CA ASP A 80 -43.12 -6.77 -16.32
C ASP A 80 -43.74 -8.04 -15.75
N TYR A 81 -43.23 -8.55 -14.64
CA TYR A 81 -43.77 -9.71 -13.91
C TYR A 81 -43.92 -9.39 -12.43
N ASP A 82 -44.83 -10.12 -11.80
CA ASP A 82 -45.14 -9.99 -10.39
C ASP A 82 -44.17 -10.82 -9.53
N ILE A 83 -43.79 -10.27 -8.37
CA ILE A 83 -42.93 -10.98 -7.40
C ILE A 83 -43.57 -10.98 -6.00
N ARG A 84 -43.33 -12.02 -5.23
CA ARG A 84 -43.75 -12.09 -3.83
C ARG A 84 -42.73 -11.45 -2.92
N ILE A 85 -43.18 -10.89 -1.82
CA ILE A 85 -42.33 -10.17 -0.85
C ILE A 85 -42.43 -10.77 0.54
N GLN A 86 -41.29 -10.73 1.28
CA GLN A 86 -41.23 -11.11 2.70
C GLN A 86 -41.74 -9.99 3.61
N ASN A 87 -42.16 -10.35 4.82
CA ASN A 87 -42.74 -9.42 5.81
C ASN A 87 -41.86 -8.23 6.20
N HIS A 88 -40.55 -8.30 6.02
CA HIS A 88 -39.62 -7.17 6.27
C HIS A 88 -39.46 -6.23 5.08
N ILE A 89 -40.33 -6.34 4.09
CA ILE A 89 -40.44 -5.40 2.97
C ILE A 89 -41.82 -4.76 3.02
N HIS A 90 -41.85 -3.45 3.09
CA HIS A 90 -43.06 -2.66 2.88
C HIS A 90 -43.31 -2.47 1.40
N LYS A 91 -44.50 -2.72 0.94
CA LYS A 91 -45.00 -2.43 -0.40
C LYS A 91 -45.86 -1.18 -0.34
N LEU A 92 -45.51 -0.16 -1.10
CA LEU A 92 -46.23 1.10 -1.23
C LEU A 92 -46.76 1.23 -2.64
N ARG A 93 -48.11 1.27 -2.74
CA ARG A 93 -48.83 1.47 -4.00
C ARG A 93 -49.64 2.74 -3.90
N SER A 94 -49.49 3.64 -4.85
CA SER A 94 -50.18 4.94 -4.81
C SER A 94 -51.69 4.80 -4.99
N PHE A 95 -52.45 5.63 -4.29
CA PHE A 95 -53.91 5.79 -4.45
C PHE A 95 -54.27 6.63 -5.68
N MET A 96 -53.35 7.41 -6.20
CA MET A 96 -53.57 8.37 -7.27
C MET A 96 -52.38 8.44 -8.25
N PRO A 97 -52.54 9.01 -9.43
CA PRO A 97 -51.43 9.23 -10.32
C PRO A 97 -50.37 10.15 -9.70
N ILE A 98 -49.15 9.61 -9.52
CA ILE A 98 -47.98 10.30 -8.99
C ILE A 98 -46.72 9.86 -9.73
N CYS A 99 -45.62 10.61 -9.60
CA CYS A 99 -44.30 10.14 -9.99
C CYS A 99 -43.66 9.35 -8.85
N THR A 100 -43.81 8.02 -8.83
CA THR A 100 -43.23 7.14 -7.78
C THR A 100 -41.72 7.40 -7.58
N ARG A 101 -41.01 7.72 -8.65
CA ARG A 101 -39.57 8.03 -8.65
C ARG A 101 -39.24 9.26 -7.80
N PHE A 102 -40.13 10.24 -7.75
CA PHE A 102 -39.98 11.41 -6.88
C PHE A 102 -39.95 10.99 -5.40
N PHE A 103 -40.88 10.11 -4.99
CA PHE A 103 -40.94 9.63 -3.61
C PHE A 103 -39.80 8.69 -3.26
N TYR A 104 -39.29 7.93 -4.21
CA TYR A 104 -38.02 7.20 -4.06
C TYR A 104 -36.86 8.16 -3.70
N HIS A 105 -36.68 9.25 -4.43
CA HIS A 105 -35.63 10.23 -4.15
C HIS A 105 -35.83 10.93 -2.80
N ILE A 106 -37.06 11.17 -2.38
CA ILE A 106 -37.34 11.72 -1.03
C ILE A 106 -36.91 10.73 0.06
N LEU A 107 -37.23 9.45 -0.07
CA LEU A 107 -36.81 8.43 0.90
C LEU A 107 -35.29 8.29 0.93
N TYR A 108 -34.63 8.33 -0.23
CA TYR A 108 -33.19 8.34 -0.34
C TYR A 108 -32.55 9.53 0.38
N LEU A 109 -33.05 10.73 0.13
CA LEU A 109 -32.61 11.95 0.81
C LEU A 109 -32.83 11.84 2.33
N TYR A 110 -34.00 11.41 2.75
CA TYR A 110 -34.34 11.33 4.19
C TYR A 110 -33.49 10.30 4.92
N LYS A 111 -33.10 9.22 4.26
CA LYS A 111 -32.12 8.28 4.79
C LYS A 111 -30.74 8.92 4.93
N GLY A 112 -30.28 9.63 3.90
CA GLY A 112 -28.98 10.29 3.90
C GLY A 112 -28.80 11.35 4.99
N ILE A 113 -29.87 12.12 5.27
CA ILE A 113 -29.85 13.17 6.32
C ILE A 113 -30.29 12.66 7.71
N GLY A 114 -30.51 11.33 7.87
CA GLY A 114 -30.85 10.72 9.16
C GLY A 114 -32.30 10.91 9.61
N ASN A 115 -33.21 11.33 8.73
CA ASN A 115 -34.65 11.46 9.04
C ASN A 115 -35.40 10.11 9.03
N ILE A 116 -34.79 9.08 8.39
CA ILE A 116 -35.25 7.69 8.41
C ILE A 116 -34.16 6.86 9.04
N GLY A 117 -34.41 6.32 10.22
CA GLY A 117 -33.50 5.48 10.99
C GLY A 117 -33.94 5.37 12.42
N GLY A 118 -33.71 4.24 13.06
CA GLY A 118 -34.03 4.04 14.46
C GLY A 118 -33.08 4.81 15.38
N LYS A 119 -33.57 5.65 16.26
CA LYS A 119 -32.82 6.16 17.42
C LYS A 119 -32.93 5.12 18.55
N GLY A 120 -31.82 4.50 18.93
CA GLY A 120 -31.76 3.60 20.09
C GLY A 120 -30.80 2.42 19.94
N ILE A 121 -30.42 1.85 21.07
CA ILE A 121 -29.60 0.65 21.20
C ILE A 121 -30.51 -0.56 20.97
N GLY A 122 -30.43 -1.20 19.81
CA GLY A 122 -31.20 -2.41 19.43
C GLY A 122 -31.62 -2.39 17.96
N ILE A 123 -32.00 -3.54 17.43
CA ILE A 123 -32.53 -3.68 16.06
C ILE A 123 -33.92 -3.02 16.03
N GLN A 124 -33.99 -1.76 15.65
CA GLN A 124 -35.23 -1.06 15.42
C GLN A 124 -35.58 -1.11 13.93
N GLY A 125 -36.69 -1.76 13.60
CA GLY A 125 -37.28 -1.75 12.27
C GLY A 125 -38.04 -0.44 11.99
N LEU A 126 -38.21 -0.09 10.73
CA LEU A 126 -39.13 0.95 10.28
C LEU A 126 -40.55 0.39 10.36
N SER A 127 -41.23 0.56 11.50
CA SER A 127 -42.59 0.06 11.66
C SER A 127 -43.55 0.71 10.66
N SER A 128 -44.67 0.02 10.35
CA SER A 128 -45.74 0.54 9.48
C SER A 128 -46.24 1.91 9.92
N GLY A 129 -46.40 2.11 11.23
CA GLY A 129 -46.84 3.40 11.79
C GLY A 129 -45.78 4.50 11.58
N ALA A 130 -44.49 4.19 11.77
CA ALA A 130 -43.42 5.15 11.53
C ALA A 130 -43.34 5.55 10.06
N LEU A 131 -43.44 4.55 9.17
CA LEU A 131 -43.45 4.76 7.71
C LEU A 131 -44.63 5.66 7.28
N HIS A 132 -45.84 5.37 7.74
CA HIS A 132 -47.02 6.14 7.41
C HIS A 132 -46.95 7.60 7.90
N ASN A 133 -46.24 7.86 8.98
CA ASN A 133 -46.12 9.20 9.57
C ASN A 133 -45.02 10.05 8.94
N ILE A 134 -44.20 9.52 8.01
CA ILE A 134 -43.21 10.31 7.32
C ILE A 134 -43.89 11.47 6.59
N LEU A 135 -43.44 12.69 6.87
CA LEU A 135 -43.89 13.89 6.19
C LEU A 135 -43.21 14.00 4.82
N LEU A 136 -44.02 14.14 3.78
CA LEU A 136 -43.53 14.24 2.40
C LEU A 136 -43.93 15.59 1.80
N PRO A 137 -43.06 16.26 1.06
CA PRO A 137 -43.43 17.32 0.11
C PRO A 137 -44.34 16.72 -0.96
N PHE A 138 -45.38 17.43 -1.35
CA PHE A 138 -46.36 16.96 -2.32
C PHE A 138 -46.65 18.03 -3.37
N PRO A 139 -45.72 18.29 -4.31
CA PRO A 139 -45.94 19.20 -5.43
C PRO A 139 -46.87 18.59 -6.47
N SER A 140 -47.24 19.36 -7.47
CA SER A 140 -48.05 18.88 -8.62
C SER A 140 -47.31 17.76 -9.36
N LEU A 141 -48.04 16.88 -10.03
CA LEU A 141 -47.44 15.76 -10.81
C LEU A 141 -46.38 16.26 -11.82
N ASN A 142 -46.67 17.33 -12.52
CA ASN A 142 -45.73 17.93 -13.49
C ASN A 142 -44.45 18.43 -12.80
N GLU A 143 -44.58 18.98 -11.60
CA GLU A 143 -43.42 19.41 -10.79
C GLU A 143 -42.61 18.22 -10.30
N GLN A 144 -43.26 17.14 -9.82
CA GLN A 144 -42.59 15.90 -9.45
C GLN A 144 -41.74 15.36 -10.60
N GLN A 145 -42.31 15.33 -11.81
CA GLN A 145 -41.61 14.85 -13.02
C GLN A 145 -40.41 15.75 -13.39
N ARG A 146 -40.58 17.11 -13.33
CA ARG A 146 -39.47 18.03 -13.61
C ARG A 146 -38.31 17.87 -12.61
N ILE A 147 -38.65 17.69 -11.32
CA ILE A 147 -37.63 17.46 -10.28
C ILE A 147 -36.87 16.16 -10.55
N VAL A 148 -37.59 15.07 -10.84
CA VAL A 148 -36.96 13.77 -11.14
C VAL A 148 -36.06 13.87 -12.36
N SER A 149 -36.56 14.44 -13.48
CA SER A 149 -35.74 14.62 -14.68
C SER A 149 -34.44 15.38 -14.38
N LYS A 150 -34.54 16.47 -13.57
CA LYS A 150 -33.35 17.23 -13.22
C LYS A 150 -32.37 16.47 -12.33
N ILE A 151 -32.87 15.66 -11.39
CA ILE A 151 -32.02 14.80 -10.55
C ILE A 151 -31.30 13.76 -11.44
N GLU A 152 -32.04 13.09 -12.32
CA GLU A 152 -31.50 12.05 -13.18
C GLU A 152 -30.49 12.60 -14.21
N ASP A 153 -30.66 13.84 -14.69
CA ASP A 153 -29.66 14.54 -15.51
C ASP A 153 -28.37 14.85 -14.75
N LEU A 154 -28.46 15.11 -13.44
CA LEU A 154 -27.32 15.49 -12.61
C LEU A 154 -26.53 14.30 -12.06
N ILE A 155 -27.18 13.16 -11.78
CA ILE A 155 -26.52 11.97 -11.21
C ILE A 155 -25.28 11.56 -12.03
N PRO A 156 -25.34 11.39 -13.37
CA PRO A 156 -24.15 11.00 -14.14
C PRO A 156 -23.01 12.02 -14.08
N ILE A 157 -23.35 13.31 -13.88
CA ILE A 157 -22.33 14.38 -13.74
C ILE A 157 -21.64 14.27 -12.38
N VAL A 158 -22.40 14.03 -11.31
CA VAL A 158 -21.87 13.81 -9.95
C VAL A 158 -20.99 12.56 -9.93
N ASP A 159 -21.43 11.44 -10.49
CA ASP A 159 -20.66 10.21 -10.58
C ASP A 159 -19.33 10.41 -11.34
N LYS A 160 -19.35 11.19 -12.41
CA LYS A 160 -18.14 11.53 -13.16
C LYS A 160 -17.20 12.41 -12.35
N TYR A 161 -17.76 13.37 -11.60
CA TYR A 161 -16.97 14.22 -10.72
C TYR A 161 -16.30 13.41 -9.60
N GLU A 162 -17.04 12.54 -8.92
CA GLU A 162 -16.53 11.66 -7.87
C GLU A 162 -15.35 10.81 -8.37
N LYS A 163 -15.50 10.13 -9.51
CA LYS A 163 -14.41 9.35 -10.12
C LYS A 163 -13.18 10.19 -10.45
N SER A 164 -13.39 11.42 -10.90
CA SER A 164 -12.28 12.33 -11.23
C SER A 164 -11.57 12.83 -9.97
N GLU A 165 -12.32 13.12 -8.90
CA GLU A 165 -11.79 13.52 -7.61
C GLU A 165 -11.01 12.39 -6.95
N GLU A 166 -11.53 11.16 -6.95
CA GLU A 166 -10.82 9.99 -6.44
C GLU A 166 -9.50 9.76 -7.19
N ALA A 167 -9.51 9.87 -8.51
CA ALA A 167 -8.31 9.74 -9.33
C ALA A 167 -7.28 10.83 -9.03
N LEU A 168 -7.72 12.08 -8.84
CA LEU A 168 -6.88 13.20 -8.47
C LEU A 168 -6.28 13.02 -7.07
N ASN A 169 -7.08 12.62 -6.09
CA ASN A 169 -6.63 12.37 -4.73
C ASN A 169 -5.60 11.24 -4.67
N LYS A 170 -5.82 10.16 -5.42
CA LYS A 170 -4.85 9.08 -5.58
C LYS A 170 -3.55 9.58 -6.21
N LEU A 171 -3.63 10.36 -7.29
CA LEU A 171 -2.46 10.94 -7.95
C LEU A 171 -1.68 11.84 -6.98
N ASN A 172 -2.35 12.72 -6.26
CA ASN A 172 -1.74 13.62 -5.28
C ASN A 172 -1.05 12.86 -4.14
N ALA A 173 -1.63 11.75 -3.68
CA ALA A 173 -1.02 10.90 -2.65
C ALA A 173 0.25 10.19 -3.14
N GLU A 174 0.30 9.82 -4.42
CA GLU A 174 1.40 9.02 -4.99
C GLU A 174 2.50 9.86 -5.66
N ILE A 175 2.23 11.14 -5.98
CA ILE A 175 3.12 11.95 -6.85
C ILE A 175 4.51 12.12 -6.26
N PHE A 176 4.60 12.39 -4.96
CA PHE A 176 5.89 12.61 -4.29
C PHE A 176 6.74 11.34 -4.23
N ASP A 177 6.12 10.19 -3.96
CA ASP A 177 6.83 8.90 -3.95
C ASP A 177 7.33 8.51 -5.34
N LYS A 178 6.50 8.72 -6.37
CA LYS A 178 6.90 8.49 -7.76
C LYS A 178 8.02 9.42 -8.20
N LEU A 179 7.92 10.69 -7.82
CA LEU A 179 8.94 11.69 -8.14
C LEU A 179 10.27 11.39 -7.44
N LYS A 180 10.25 11.02 -6.16
CA LYS A 180 11.45 10.57 -5.42
C LYS A 180 12.11 9.38 -6.11
N LYS A 181 11.33 8.39 -6.51
CA LYS A 181 11.84 7.23 -7.22
C LYS A 181 12.46 7.60 -8.56
N SER A 182 11.82 8.50 -9.32
CA SER A 182 12.33 8.99 -10.61
C SER A 182 13.64 9.76 -10.45
N VAL A 183 13.71 10.68 -9.48
CA VAL A 183 14.94 11.45 -9.20
C VAL A 183 16.09 10.52 -8.76
N LEU A 184 15.79 9.49 -7.95
CA LEU A 184 16.79 8.50 -7.59
C LEU A 184 17.25 7.66 -8.79
N GLN A 185 16.37 7.35 -9.75
CA GLN A 185 16.76 6.68 -10.99
C GLN A 185 17.69 7.55 -11.83
N GLU A 186 17.40 8.84 -11.98
CA GLU A 186 18.31 9.78 -12.66
C GLU A 186 19.66 9.86 -11.93
N ALA A 187 19.65 9.85 -10.60
CA ALA A 187 20.87 9.87 -9.79
C ALA A 187 21.79 8.66 -10.03
N ILE A 188 21.23 7.44 -10.05
CA ILE A 188 22.02 6.22 -10.26
C ILE A 188 22.43 6.01 -11.72
N GLN A 189 21.78 6.67 -12.67
CA GLN A 189 22.11 6.65 -14.10
C GLN A 189 23.12 7.74 -14.49
N GLY A 190 23.57 8.57 -13.54
CA GLY A 190 24.48 9.69 -13.80
C GLY A 190 23.86 10.85 -14.60
N LYS A 191 22.53 11.01 -14.50
CA LYS A 191 21.77 12.04 -15.24
C LYS A 191 21.30 13.20 -14.34
N LEU A 192 21.35 13.04 -13.00
CA LEU A 192 20.84 14.03 -12.05
C LEU A 192 21.71 15.30 -11.99
N VAL A 193 23.01 15.16 -12.17
CA VAL A 193 23.97 16.27 -12.18
C VAL A 193 24.79 16.24 -13.43
N SER A 194 25.31 17.40 -13.85
CA SER A 194 26.21 17.48 -15.01
C SER A 194 27.52 16.78 -14.72
N GLN A 195 28.03 16.05 -15.72
CA GLN A 195 29.34 15.42 -15.70
C GLN A 195 30.44 16.48 -15.75
N ASP A 196 31.45 16.38 -14.88
CA ASP A 196 32.63 17.25 -14.89
C ASP A 196 33.83 16.45 -15.46
N PRO A 197 34.43 16.90 -16.57
CA PRO A 197 35.60 16.24 -17.13
C PRO A 197 36.84 16.23 -16.22
N ASN A 198 36.88 17.10 -15.22
CA ASN A 198 37.98 17.18 -14.26
C ASN A 198 37.81 16.22 -13.07
N ASP A 199 36.65 15.57 -12.93
CA ASP A 199 36.46 14.60 -11.87
C ASP A 199 37.36 13.37 -12.11
N GLU A 200 38.00 12.88 -11.06
CA GLU A 200 38.76 11.65 -11.07
C GLU A 200 37.83 10.48 -11.43
N PRO A 201 38.05 9.72 -12.50
CA PRO A 201 37.15 8.62 -12.89
C PRO A 201 36.98 7.58 -11.80
N ALA A 202 35.79 6.95 -11.73
CA ALA A 202 35.49 5.90 -10.75
C ALA A 202 36.44 4.69 -10.82
N SER A 203 37.06 4.44 -11.97
CA SER A 203 38.10 3.40 -12.13
C SER A 203 39.32 3.67 -11.24
N VAL A 204 39.76 4.92 -11.11
CA VAL A 204 40.87 5.31 -10.23
C VAL A 204 40.48 5.15 -8.75
N LEU A 205 39.25 5.50 -8.39
CA LEU A 205 38.73 5.25 -7.05
C LEU A 205 38.72 3.74 -6.72
N LEU A 206 38.35 2.88 -7.68
CA LEU A 206 38.40 1.42 -7.50
C LEU A 206 39.82 0.89 -7.29
N GLU A 207 40.84 1.41 -8.00
CA GLU A 207 42.22 1.03 -7.75
C GLU A 207 42.70 1.46 -6.36
N ARG A 208 42.39 2.67 -5.93
CA ARG A 208 42.68 3.17 -4.57
C ARG A 208 42.00 2.29 -3.49
N ILE A 209 40.76 1.86 -3.71
CA ILE A 209 40.06 0.91 -2.83
C ILE A 209 40.80 -0.42 -2.75
N LYS A 210 41.28 -0.93 -3.86
CA LYS A 210 42.05 -2.19 -3.93
C LYS A 210 43.36 -2.09 -3.14
N GLU A 211 44.08 -0.97 -3.24
CA GLU A 211 45.27 -0.68 -2.48
C GLU A 211 44.98 -0.60 -0.98
N GLU A 212 43.91 0.10 -0.55
CA GLU A 212 43.52 0.20 0.85
C GLU A 212 43.11 -1.17 1.41
N LYS A 213 42.41 -2.00 0.66
CA LYS A 213 42.08 -3.41 1.04
C LYS A 213 43.37 -4.22 1.28
N ALA A 214 44.37 -4.09 0.42
CA ALA A 214 45.65 -4.79 0.55
C ALA A 214 46.42 -4.33 1.81
N LYS A 215 46.38 -3.03 2.13
CA LYS A 215 46.94 -2.48 3.35
C LYS A 215 46.23 -3.00 4.61
N LEU A 216 44.89 -2.93 4.65
CA LEU A 216 44.07 -3.45 5.75
C LEU A 216 44.28 -4.96 5.99
N PHE A 217 44.53 -5.71 4.93
CA PHE A 217 44.87 -7.13 5.05
C PHE A 217 46.23 -7.34 5.70
N LYS A 218 47.26 -6.58 5.30
CA LYS A 218 48.59 -6.62 5.93
C LYS A 218 48.53 -6.25 7.41
N GLU A 219 47.63 -5.35 7.76
CA GLU A 219 47.38 -4.94 9.18
C GLU A 219 46.52 -5.95 9.95
N GLY A 220 46.10 -7.06 9.35
CA GLY A 220 45.25 -8.07 9.99
C GLY A 220 43.79 -7.66 10.23
N LYS A 221 43.36 -6.53 9.65
CA LYS A 221 41.99 -5.99 9.77
C LYS A 221 41.01 -6.60 8.79
N LEU A 222 41.51 -7.26 7.73
CA LEU A 222 40.71 -7.98 6.72
C LEU A 222 41.17 -9.45 6.63
N LYS A 223 40.24 -10.33 6.29
CA LYS A 223 40.52 -11.74 6.02
C LYS A 223 40.85 -11.95 4.54
N LYS A 224 41.58 -13.02 4.21
CA LYS A 224 41.94 -13.36 2.82
C LYS A 224 40.73 -13.40 1.87
N LYS A 225 39.60 -13.89 2.34
CA LYS A 225 38.34 -13.93 1.58
C LYS A 225 37.81 -12.54 1.21
N ASP A 226 38.13 -11.50 1.99
CA ASP A 226 37.67 -10.14 1.77
C ASP A 226 38.55 -9.38 0.75
N LEU A 227 39.69 -9.96 0.38
CA LEU A 227 40.58 -9.45 -0.69
C LEU A 227 40.07 -9.83 -2.09
N VAL A 228 39.35 -10.93 -2.21
CA VAL A 228 38.77 -11.34 -3.48
C VAL A 228 37.83 -10.25 -3.95
N GLY A 229 38.16 -9.66 -5.07
CA GLY A 229 37.34 -8.64 -5.70
C GLY A 229 37.11 -9.03 -7.15
N SER A 230 36.11 -8.43 -7.75
CA SER A 230 35.84 -8.55 -9.17
C SER A 230 36.10 -7.24 -9.91
N VAL A 231 36.42 -7.33 -11.19
CA VAL A 231 36.55 -6.18 -12.09
C VAL A 231 35.50 -6.32 -13.18
N ILE A 232 34.63 -5.30 -13.28
CA ILE A 232 33.62 -5.24 -14.34
C ILE A 232 34.09 -4.24 -15.39
N PHE A 233 34.07 -4.65 -16.67
CA PHE A 233 34.48 -3.83 -17.79
C PHE A 233 33.61 -4.08 -19.03
N LYS A 234 33.61 -3.14 -19.97
CA LYS A 234 32.93 -3.27 -21.25
C LYS A 234 33.94 -3.76 -22.31
N GLY A 235 33.61 -4.87 -22.97
CA GLY A 235 34.43 -5.45 -24.00
C GLY A 235 34.33 -4.70 -25.34
N GLU A 236 35.16 -5.09 -26.31
CA GLU A 236 35.15 -4.53 -27.68
C GLU A 236 33.82 -4.79 -28.42
N ASP A 237 33.12 -5.84 -28.04
CA ASP A 237 31.77 -6.20 -28.54
C ASP A 237 30.63 -5.42 -27.89
N ASN A 238 30.96 -4.40 -27.10
CA ASN A 238 30.02 -3.60 -26.31
C ASN A 238 29.25 -4.34 -25.21
N LYS A 239 29.61 -5.57 -24.86
CA LYS A 239 29.05 -6.33 -23.74
C LYS A 239 29.84 -6.13 -22.46
N TYR A 240 29.16 -6.32 -21.31
CA TYR A 240 29.81 -6.25 -20.01
C TYR A 240 30.31 -7.61 -19.55
N TYR A 241 31.51 -7.60 -19.01
CA TYR A 241 32.22 -8.78 -18.49
C TYR A 241 32.67 -8.55 -17.07
N GLU A 242 32.68 -9.59 -16.26
CA GLU A 242 33.22 -9.58 -14.89
C GLU A 242 34.37 -10.61 -14.80
N THR A 243 35.50 -10.17 -14.27
CA THR A 243 36.63 -11.05 -13.98
C THR A 243 36.76 -11.25 -12.47
N ILE A 244 36.71 -12.51 -12.03
CA ILE A 244 36.88 -12.93 -10.62
C ILE A 244 37.98 -14.00 -10.60
N ASP A 245 39.03 -13.80 -9.81
CA ASP A 245 40.15 -14.76 -9.68
C ASP A 245 40.72 -15.25 -11.03
N GLY A 246 40.73 -14.38 -12.04
CA GLY A 246 41.24 -14.68 -13.38
C GLY A 246 40.25 -15.38 -14.32
N VAL A 247 39.04 -15.67 -13.87
CA VAL A 247 37.96 -16.20 -14.72
C VAL A 247 37.08 -15.04 -15.17
N THR A 248 36.85 -14.93 -16.47
CA THR A 248 36.02 -13.87 -17.06
C THR A 248 34.72 -14.46 -17.57
N GLU A 249 33.61 -13.88 -17.12
CA GLU A 249 32.25 -14.26 -17.52
C GLU A 249 31.49 -13.05 -18.07
N CYS A 250 30.61 -13.29 -19.05
CA CYS A 250 29.72 -12.26 -19.58
C CYS A 250 28.57 -12.04 -18.60
N ILE A 251 28.37 -10.78 -18.17
CA ILE A 251 27.30 -10.35 -17.24
C ILE A 251 26.37 -9.33 -17.87
N ASP A 252 26.35 -9.25 -19.18
CA ASP A 252 25.59 -8.25 -19.94
C ASP A 252 24.07 -8.25 -19.57
N GLU A 253 23.51 -9.43 -19.32
CA GLU A 253 22.12 -9.58 -18.90
C GLU A 253 21.84 -9.06 -17.48
N GLU A 254 22.86 -8.89 -16.64
CA GLU A 254 22.73 -8.32 -15.30
C GLU A 254 22.78 -6.78 -15.30
N ILE A 255 23.32 -6.17 -16.36
CA ILE A 255 23.51 -4.72 -16.45
C ILE A 255 22.21 -4.04 -16.90
N PRO A 256 21.58 -3.23 -16.06
CA PRO A 256 20.27 -2.66 -16.37
C PRO A 256 20.30 -1.48 -17.35
N TYR A 257 21.43 -0.78 -17.47
CA TYR A 257 21.63 0.39 -18.34
C TYR A 257 23.11 0.75 -18.49
N ASP A 258 23.43 1.53 -19.50
CA ASP A 258 24.78 2.08 -19.70
C ASP A 258 25.06 3.24 -18.73
N LEU A 259 26.30 3.34 -18.26
CA LEU A 259 26.79 4.41 -17.40
C LEU A 259 27.54 5.47 -18.18
N PRO A 260 27.68 6.71 -17.65
CA PRO A 260 28.63 7.69 -18.16
C PRO A 260 30.05 7.13 -18.19
N SER A 261 30.89 7.62 -19.10
CA SER A 261 32.23 7.07 -19.37
C SER A 261 33.22 7.17 -18.20
N ASN A 262 32.97 8.11 -17.26
CA ASN A 262 33.78 8.30 -16.04
C ASN A 262 33.23 7.51 -14.83
N TRP A 263 32.10 6.79 -14.97
CA TRP A 263 31.55 5.89 -13.97
C TRP A 263 32.00 4.46 -14.21
N ALA A 264 31.82 3.60 -13.21
CA ALA A 264 32.10 2.18 -13.33
C ALA A 264 31.04 1.33 -12.63
N TRP A 265 30.64 0.21 -13.24
CA TRP A 265 29.94 -0.84 -12.52
C TRP A 265 30.85 -1.58 -11.57
N THR A 266 30.39 -1.85 -10.37
CA THR A 266 31.13 -2.66 -9.40
C THR A 266 30.18 -3.42 -8.50
N ARG A 267 30.69 -4.37 -7.71
CA ARG A 267 29.91 -5.07 -6.68
C ARG A 267 30.04 -4.33 -5.33
N LEU A 268 28.95 -4.31 -4.53
CA LEU A 268 28.96 -3.67 -3.20
C LEU A 268 30.10 -4.19 -2.33
N GLY A 269 30.39 -5.50 -2.36
CA GLY A 269 31.49 -6.13 -1.63
C GLY A 269 32.89 -5.67 -2.06
N ASN A 270 33.05 -5.07 -3.24
CA ASN A 270 34.31 -4.50 -3.68
C ASN A 270 34.60 -3.16 -2.97
N VAL A 271 33.58 -2.36 -2.72
CA VAL A 271 33.70 -0.97 -2.26
C VAL A 271 33.44 -0.80 -0.75
N ALA A 272 32.81 -1.78 -0.10
CA ALA A 272 32.47 -1.68 1.34
C ALA A 272 32.62 -3.00 2.08
N LYS A 273 33.09 -2.91 3.33
CA LYS A 273 33.07 -4.00 4.29
C LYS A 273 31.68 -4.13 4.87
N MET A 274 31.18 -5.36 4.94
CA MET A 274 29.85 -5.66 5.46
C MET A 274 29.94 -6.53 6.71
N THR A 275 29.23 -6.14 7.78
CA THR A 275 29.20 -6.87 9.05
C THR A 275 27.76 -7.11 9.47
N ILE A 276 27.40 -8.38 9.66
CA ILE A 276 26.06 -8.78 10.14
C ILE A 276 26.05 -8.74 11.66
N GLY A 277 24.97 -8.25 12.23
CA GLY A 277 24.73 -8.27 13.66
C GLY A 277 24.36 -9.65 14.22
N LYS A 278 24.06 -9.66 15.51
CA LYS A 278 23.62 -10.86 16.24
C LYS A 278 22.53 -10.50 17.23
N THR A 279 21.62 -11.46 17.47
CA THR A 279 20.59 -11.35 18.50
C THR A 279 20.94 -12.30 19.63
N PRO A 280 21.18 -11.80 20.86
CA PRO A 280 21.29 -12.64 22.06
C PRO A 280 19.97 -13.41 22.31
N ALA A 281 20.05 -14.59 22.87
CA ALA A 281 18.88 -15.41 23.17
C ALA A 281 17.86 -14.61 24.02
N ARG A 282 16.63 -14.44 23.52
CA ARG A 282 15.60 -13.64 24.19
C ARG A 282 15.19 -14.16 25.56
N GLY A 283 15.27 -15.48 25.79
CA GLY A 283 14.95 -16.11 27.04
C GLY A 283 16.04 -15.98 28.11
N ASP A 284 17.26 -15.55 27.76
CA ASP A 284 18.35 -15.40 28.70
C ASP A 284 18.45 -13.96 29.23
N GLN A 285 17.92 -13.76 30.42
CA GLN A 285 17.87 -12.46 31.10
C GLN A 285 19.26 -11.83 31.34
N ARG A 286 20.35 -12.62 31.42
CA ARG A 286 21.72 -12.12 31.61
C ARG A 286 22.13 -11.19 30.45
N TYR A 287 21.58 -11.38 29.26
CA TYR A 287 21.93 -10.60 28.09
C TYR A 287 21.14 -9.29 27.97
N TRP A 288 19.98 -9.21 28.59
CA TRP A 288 19.04 -8.09 28.43
C TRP A 288 18.86 -7.24 29.69
N SER A 289 19.22 -7.78 30.87
CA SER A 289 19.17 -7.02 32.13
C SER A 289 20.39 -6.10 32.25
N ASN A 290 20.19 -4.92 32.83
CA ASN A 290 21.24 -3.93 33.04
C ASN A 290 22.00 -3.57 31.76
N GLY A 291 21.27 -3.33 30.68
CA GLY A 291 21.84 -3.04 29.37
C GLY A 291 22.69 -1.78 29.36
N GLU A 292 23.97 -1.92 29.03
CA GLU A 292 24.95 -0.84 28.92
C GLU A 292 25.16 -0.38 27.48
N TYR A 293 24.96 -1.28 26.53
CA TYR A 293 25.25 -1.04 25.12
C TYR A 293 23.95 -0.94 24.29
N SER A 294 23.86 0.06 23.42
CA SER A 294 22.74 0.21 22.51
C SER A 294 22.68 -0.95 21.53
N TRP A 295 21.47 -1.49 21.32
CA TRP A 295 21.24 -2.60 20.39
C TRP A 295 20.07 -2.25 19.46
N VAL A 296 20.36 -2.20 18.16
CA VAL A 296 19.43 -1.79 17.12
C VAL A 296 18.64 -2.99 16.60
N SER A 297 17.34 -2.90 16.65
CA SER A 297 16.40 -3.79 15.98
C SER A 297 15.86 -3.14 14.70
N ILE A 298 15.16 -3.91 13.85
CA ILE A 298 14.49 -3.36 12.67
C ILE A 298 13.47 -2.27 13.05
N SER A 299 12.86 -2.37 14.23
CA SER A 299 11.87 -1.38 14.70
C SER A 299 12.46 -0.01 15.05
N ASP A 300 13.78 0.08 15.21
CA ASP A 300 14.50 1.33 15.45
C ASP A 300 14.91 2.02 14.15
N MET A 301 14.92 1.26 13.05
CA MET A 301 15.27 1.81 11.71
C MET A 301 14.08 2.53 11.10
N LYS A 302 14.34 3.74 10.61
CA LYS A 302 13.46 4.48 9.71
C LYS A 302 14.12 4.54 8.33
N ASP A 303 13.32 4.53 7.30
CA ASP A 303 13.85 4.67 5.95
C ASP A 303 14.53 6.04 5.79
N LEU A 304 15.78 6.04 5.27
CA LEU A 304 16.65 7.21 5.20
C LEU A 304 16.76 7.96 6.54
N GLY A 305 16.68 7.26 7.66
CA GLY A 305 16.63 7.84 9.00
C GLY A 305 17.99 7.90 9.70
N VAL A 306 17.98 8.55 10.87
CA VAL A 306 19.13 8.62 11.79
C VAL A 306 18.74 7.99 13.12
N ILE A 307 19.56 7.05 13.63
CA ILE A 307 19.32 6.35 14.89
C ILE A 307 20.19 7.01 15.97
N SER A 308 19.56 7.76 16.87
CA SER A 308 20.21 8.41 18.01
C SER A 308 19.90 7.74 19.35
N VAL A 309 18.92 6.86 19.38
CA VAL A 309 18.50 6.09 20.56
C VAL A 309 17.92 4.75 20.11
N THR A 310 18.10 3.71 20.91
CA THR A 310 17.54 2.37 20.67
C THR A 310 16.51 2.04 21.74
N LYS A 311 15.51 1.26 21.38
CA LYS A 311 14.48 0.77 22.30
C LYS A 311 15.04 -0.24 23.28
N GLU A 312 16.05 -1.00 22.86
CA GLU A 312 16.65 -2.08 23.65
C GLU A 312 18.15 -1.86 23.83
N ARG A 313 18.66 -2.40 24.88
CA ARG A 313 20.09 -2.39 25.24
C ARG A 313 20.51 -3.78 25.66
N ILE A 314 21.76 -4.12 25.44
CA ILE A 314 22.35 -5.39 25.83
C ILE A 314 23.42 -5.20 26.93
N SER A 315 23.62 -6.24 27.75
CA SER A 315 24.58 -6.22 28.82
C SER A 315 26.03 -6.41 28.36
N ALA A 316 26.99 -6.07 29.20
CA ALA A 316 28.41 -6.37 28.97
C ALA A 316 28.68 -7.86 28.80
N ILE A 317 27.88 -8.73 29.43
CA ILE A 317 27.96 -10.19 29.28
C ILE A 317 27.63 -10.59 27.85
N ALA A 318 26.53 -10.07 27.30
CA ALA A 318 26.15 -10.33 25.91
C ALA A 318 27.25 -9.89 24.93
N VAL A 319 27.83 -8.71 25.16
CA VAL A 319 28.92 -8.19 24.34
C VAL A 319 30.12 -9.11 24.36
N LYS A 320 30.55 -9.53 25.54
CA LYS A 320 31.74 -10.39 25.73
C LYS A 320 31.56 -11.79 25.14
N GLU A 321 30.38 -12.38 25.33
CA GLU A 321 30.15 -13.78 24.94
C GLU A 321 29.71 -13.95 23.49
N LEU A 322 28.96 -13.00 22.94
CA LEU A 322 28.22 -13.20 21.66
C LEU A 322 28.56 -12.21 20.60
N MET A 323 28.72 -10.91 20.97
CA MET A 323 28.78 -9.85 19.96
C MET A 323 30.16 -9.78 19.32
N GLY A 324 30.21 -9.30 18.08
CA GLY A 324 31.45 -8.96 17.38
C GLY A 324 31.85 -7.51 17.64
N ASN A 325 32.41 -6.86 16.61
CA ASN A 325 32.76 -5.44 16.70
C ASN A 325 31.50 -4.58 16.76
N ILE A 326 31.51 -3.54 17.58
CA ILE A 326 30.49 -2.52 17.62
C ILE A 326 30.51 -1.71 16.31
N SER A 327 29.35 -1.33 15.84
CA SER A 327 29.21 -0.39 14.73
C SER A 327 29.32 1.02 15.27
N PRO A 328 30.36 1.78 14.89
CA PRO A 328 30.58 3.12 15.44
C PRO A 328 29.55 4.13 14.89
N LYS A 329 29.41 5.24 15.63
CA LYS A 329 28.69 6.41 15.15
C LYS A 329 29.15 6.79 13.72
N GLY A 330 28.18 7.14 12.86
CA GLY A 330 28.41 7.42 11.44
C GLY A 330 28.29 6.19 10.53
N SER A 331 28.17 4.98 11.07
CA SER A 331 27.99 3.79 10.25
C SER A 331 26.66 3.78 9.50
N LEU A 332 26.67 3.30 8.25
CA LEU A 332 25.49 3.00 7.48
C LEU A 332 24.97 1.60 7.84
N LEU A 333 23.71 1.55 8.24
CA LEU A 333 22.98 0.32 8.46
C LEU A 333 21.97 0.08 7.36
N MET A 334 21.80 -1.18 6.96
CA MET A 334 20.78 -1.61 6.01
C MET A 334 20.07 -2.87 6.50
N SER A 335 18.74 -2.89 6.44
CA SER A 335 17.97 -4.12 6.66
C SER A 335 17.94 -4.98 5.41
N PHE A 336 18.18 -6.29 5.55
CA PHE A 336 18.19 -7.23 4.43
C PHE A 336 17.31 -8.47 4.64
N LYS A 337 16.58 -8.49 5.76
CA LYS A 337 15.49 -9.44 6.04
C LYS A 337 14.25 -8.66 6.43
N LEU A 338 13.05 -9.19 6.18
CA LEU A 338 11.73 -8.62 6.48
C LEU A 338 11.41 -7.32 5.70
N THR A 339 12.15 -6.24 5.93
CA THR A 339 12.03 -4.96 5.19
C THR A 339 13.32 -4.70 4.43
N VAL A 340 13.48 -5.37 3.29
CA VAL A 340 14.71 -5.27 2.49
C VAL A 340 14.90 -3.86 1.96
N GLY A 341 16.14 -3.37 2.05
CA GLY A 341 16.55 -2.09 1.46
C GLY A 341 16.40 -0.86 2.37
N ARG A 342 15.79 -0.98 3.55
CA ARG A 342 15.72 0.17 4.47
C ARG A 342 17.11 0.53 4.98
N THR A 343 17.51 1.79 4.81
CA THR A 343 18.80 2.32 5.26
C THR A 343 18.64 3.31 6.41
N SER A 344 19.61 3.32 7.34
CA SER A 344 19.69 4.30 8.43
C SER A 344 21.13 4.59 8.78
N LEU A 345 21.42 5.81 9.25
CA LEU A 345 22.73 6.19 9.78
C LEU A 345 22.75 6.15 11.31
N LEU A 346 23.81 5.60 11.89
CA LEU A 346 24.02 5.64 13.34
C LEU A 346 24.53 7.00 13.78
N ASN A 347 23.89 7.61 14.79
CA ASN A 347 24.39 8.78 15.51
C ASN A 347 24.95 8.40 16.88
N ILE A 348 25.02 7.12 17.18
CA ILE A 348 25.57 6.52 18.39
C ILE A 348 26.36 5.28 18.01
N ASP A 349 27.23 4.82 18.90
CA ASP A 349 27.82 3.48 18.78
C ASP A 349 26.79 2.43 19.19
N ALA A 350 26.59 1.40 18.37
CA ALA A 350 25.58 0.38 18.64
C ALA A 350 25.92 -0.99 18.07
N TYR A 351 25.41 -2.02 18.71
CA TYR A 351 25.25 -3.35 18.13
C TYR A 351 23.90 -3.44 17.41
N HIS A 352 23.71 -4.47 16.62
CA HIS A 352 22.44 -4.67 15.91
C HIS A 352 22.13 -6.14 15.69
N ASN A 353 20.87 -6.44 15.35
CA ASN A 353 20.40 -7.79 15.15
C ASN A 353 20.92 -8.39 13.82
N GLU A 354 20.68 -9.69 13.62
CA GLU A 354 21.10 -10.47 12.45
C GLU A 354 20.29 -10.17 11.17
N ALA A 355 19.30 -9.33 11.24
CA ALA A 355 18.54 -8.88 10.07
C ALA A 355 19.03 -7.54 9.50
N ILE A 356 20.03 -6.96 10.19
CA ILE A 356 20.67 -5.69 9.83
C ILE A 356 22.14 -5.96 9.51
N ILE A 357 22.64 -5.27 8.51
CA ILE A 357 24.03 -5.28 8.12
C ILE A 357 24.62 -3.88 8.22
N THR A 358 25.81 -3.76 8.76
CA THR A 358 26.61 -2.53 8.71
C THR A 358 27.40 -2.53 7.43
N ILE A 359 27.37 -1.40 6.71
CA ILE A 359 28.07 -1.17 5.46
C ILE A 359 29.10 -0.05 5.71
N GLN A 360 30.39 -0.38 5.62
CA GLN A 360 31.50 0.53 5.83
C GLN A 360 32.33 0.63 4.55
N PRO A 361 32.24 1.74 3.80
CA PRO A 361 33.11 1.94 2.66
C PRO A 361 34.59 1.84 3.04
N PHE A 362 35.41 1.28 2.15
CA PHE A 362 36.87 1.20 2.35
C PHE A 362 37.55 2.56 2.23
N ILE A 363 37.04 3.40 1.32
CA ILE A 363 37.38 4.80 1.18
C ILE A 363 36.11 5.61 1.29
N ASP A 364 36.08 6.60 2.19
CA ASP A 364 34.89 7.40 2.49
C ASP A 364 35.24 8.86 2.79
N GLU A 365 35.97 9.47 1.90
CA GLU A 365 36.36 10.89 2.00
C GLU A 365 35.12 11.79 2.08
N GLN A 366 35.06 12.65 3.09
CA GLN A 366 33.91 13.52 3.37
C GLN A 366 32.57 12.77 3.45
N HIS A 367 32.60 11.47 3.77
CA HIS A 367 31.44 10.60 3.77
C HIS A 367 30.70 10.49 2.42
N SER A 368 31.42 10.68 1.32
CA SER A 368 30.83 10.69 -0.04
C SER A 368 30.17 9.38 -0.41
N LEU A 369 30.93 8.27 -0.35
CA LEU A 369 30.42 6.96 -0.73
C LEU A 369 29.35 6.45 0.25
N ARG A 370 29.53 6.67 1.55
CA ARG A 370 28.51 6.34 2.55
C ARG A 370 27.17 7.05 2.29
N ASN A 371 27.23 8.35 2.04
CA ASN A 371 26.02 9.15 1.81
C ASN A 371 25.37 8.81 0.47
N TYR A 372 26.15 8.54 -0.56
CA TYR A 372 25.66 8.05 -1.85
C TYR A 372 24.95 6.69 -1.69
N LEU A 373 25.59 5.72 -1.03
CA LEU A 373 25.00 4.40 -0.76
C LEU A 373 23.77 4.51 0.15
N PHE A 374 23.80 5.38 1.16
CA PHE A 374 22.64 5.61 2.03
C PHE A 374 21.38 5.97 1.26
N ARG A 375 21.52 6.76 0.19
CA ARG A 375 20.41 7.22 -0.66
C ARG A 375 20.02 6.24 -1.74
N THR A 376 20.98 5.54 -2.33
CA THR A 376 20.76 4.72 -3.53
C THR A 376 20.48 3.26 -3.24
N LEU A 377 20.99 2.69 -2.14
CA LEU A 377 20.78 1.28 -1.79
C LEU A 377 19.30 0.87 -1.65
N PRO A 378 18.38 1.70 -1.11
CA PRO A 378 16.97 1.35 -1.09
C PRO A 378 16.41 1.05 -2.50
N LEU A 379 16.79 1.84 -3.49
CA LEU A 379 16.38 1.61 -4.88
C LEU A 379 17.13 0.43 -5.50
N LEU A 380 18.46 0.39 -5.37
CA LEU A 380 19.30 -0.66 -5.97
C LEU A 380 18.98 -2.06 -5.46
N SER A 381 18.62 -2.19 -4.17
CA SER A 381 18.26 -3.47 -3.55
C SER A 381 16.85 -3.97 -3.94
N THR A 382 15.98 -3.08 -4.45
CA THR A 382 14.61 -3.40 -4.84
C THR A 382 14.40 -3.37 -6.35
N ALA A 383 15.31 -2.76 -7.12
CA ALA A 383 15.22 -2.62 -8.58
C ALA A 383 15.65 -3.87 -9.37
N GLY A 384 16.04 -4.94 -8.69
CA GLY A 384 16.34 -6.21 -9.34
C GLY A 384 15.08 -6.92 -9.83
N ASP A 385 14.47 -6.45 -10.92
CA ASP A 385 13.62 -7.25 -11.80
C ASP A 385 14.46 -8.18 -12.70
N SER A 386 15.49 -8.79 -12.15
CA SER A 386 16.01 -10.02 -12.72
C SER A 386 14.96 -11.11 -12.41
N LYS A 387 14.54 -11.85 -13.42
CA LYS A 387 13.48 -12.87 -13.38
C LYS A 387 13.59 -13.90 -12.24
N ASP A 388 14.65 -13.85 -11.41
CA ASP A 388 14.93 -14.72 -10.28
C ASP A 388 15.10 -14.04 -8.91
N ALA A 389 15.14 -12.72 -8.82
CA ALA A 389 15.24 -12.01 -7.57
C ALA A 389 13.87 -11.43 -7.19
N ILE A 390 13.34 -11.84 -6.05
CA ILE A 390 12.29 -11.15 -5.31
C ILE A 390 10.83 -11.54 -5.65
N LYS A 391 10.58 -12.85 -5.79
CA LYS A 391 9.36 -13.37 -5.16
C LYS A 391 9.79 -14.29 -4.02
N GLY A 392 10.02 -13.70 -2.83
CA GLY A 392 10.14 -14.45 -1.58
C GLY A 392 11.54 -14.96 -1.18
N LYS A 393 12.64 -14.59 -1.85
CA LYS A 393 13.99 -14.95 -1.37
C LYS A 393 14.54 -13.85 -0.45
N THR A 394 14.80 -14.21 0.81
CA THR A 394 15.54 -13.40 1.77
C THR A 394 16.92 -13.10 1.20
N LEU A 395 17.31 -11.82 1.09
CA LEU A 395 18.67 -11.46 0.78
C LEU A 395 19.60 -12.02 1.90
N ASN A 396 20.76 -12.50 1.54
CA ASN A 396 21.80 -12.88 2.48
C ASN A 396 23.05 -12.03 2.24
N SER A 397 24.05 -12.16 3.11
CA SER A 397 25.28 -11.34 3.00
C SER A 397 26.04 -11.59 1.71
N GLN A 398 25.96 -12.78 1.14
CA GLN A 398 26.63 -13.11 -0.11
C GLN A 398 25.90 -12.47 -1.30
N SER A 399 24.56 -12.51 -1.32
CA SER A 399 23.78 -11.84 -2.37
C SER A 399 23.94 -10.32 -2.31
N LEU A 400 24.01 -9.75 -1.10
CA LEU A 400 24.29 -8.31 -0.94
C LEU A 400 25.69 -7.93 -1.40
N SER A 401 26.71 -8.76 -1.16
CA SER A 401 28.05 -8.46 -1.64
C SER A 401 28.15 -8.44 -3.18
N LYS A 402 27.27 -9.19 -3.85
CA LYS A 402 27.17 -9.25 -5.30
C LYS A 402 26.27 -8.17 -5.90
N LEU A 403 25.62 -7.33 -5.08
CA LEU A 403 24.76 -6.26 -5.58
C LEU A 403 25.54 -5.32 -6.49
N LEU A 404 25.04 -5.10 -7.71
CA LEU A 404 25.63 -4.16 -8.65
C LEU A 404 25.43 -2.72 -8.18
N ILE A 405 26.49 -1.97 -8.14
CA ILE A 405 26.54 -0.56 -7.75
C ILE A 405 27.09 0.26 -8.91
N PRO A 406 26.33 1.26 -9.40
CA PRO A 406 26.86 2.24 -10.34
C PRO A 406 27.71 3.25 -9.55
N LEU A 407 29.03 3.11 -9.63
CA LEU A 407 29.96 3.92 -8.87
C LEU A 407 30.30 5.20 -9.65
N ALA A 408 29.88 6.33 -9.10
CA ALA A 408 30.22 7.66 -9.60
C ALA A 408 31.65 8.08 -9.17
N PRO A 409 32.29 9.04 -9.86
CA PRO A 409 33.41 9.81 -9.34
C PRO A 409 33.13 10.40 -7.96
N LEU A 410 34.14 10.48 -7.08
CA LEU A 410 33.98 10.90 -5.69
C LEU A 410 33.29 12.28 -5.55
N ASN A 411 33.74 13.27 -6.31
CA ASN A 411 33.14 14.59 -6.30
C ASN A 411 31.69 14.60 -6.81
N GLU A 412 31.40 13.74 -7.79
CA GLU A 412 30.03 13.58 -8.31
C GLU A 412 29.10 12.93 -7.29
N GLN A 413 29.56 11.95 -6.51
CA GLN A 413 28.80 11.40 -5.38
C GLN A 413 28.36 12.50 -4.40
N ILE A 414 29.24 13.46 -4.13
CA ILE A 414 28.95 14.61 -3.26
C ILE A 414 27.90 15.51 -3.91
N ARG A 415 28.02 15.83 -5.21
CA ARG A 415 27.04 16.64 -5.93
C ARG A 415 25.67 15.97 -5.97
N ILE A 416 25.62 14.68 -6.31
CA ILE A 416 24.38 13.88 -6.33
C ILE A 416 23.70 13.92 -4.96
N THR A 417 24.45 13.63 -3.90
CA THR A 417 23.91 13.61 -2.53
C THR A 417 23.34 14.97 -2.14
N LYS A 418 24.01 16.06 -2.52
CA LYS A 418 23.55 17.43 -2.24
C LYS A 418 22.26 17.78 -2.98
N GLU A 419 22.12 17.38 -4.24
CA GLU A 419 20.89 17.61 -5.00
C GLU A 419 19.72 16.76 -4.45
N LEU A 420 19.97 15.51 -4.07
CA LEU A 420 18.96 14.67 -3.41
C LEU A 420 18.50 15.25 -2.07
N LEU A 421 19.37 15.88 -1.31
CA LEU A 421 19.00 16.58 -0.06
C LEU A 421 18.11 17.78 -0.32
N LYS A 422 18.45 18.62 -1.31
CA LYS A 422 17.61 19.76 -1.70
C LYS A 422 16.22 19.31 -2.14
N PHE A 423 16.17 18.21 -2.91
CA PHE A 423 14.90 17.63 -3.35
C PHE A 423 14.03 17.17 -2.17
N ASP A 424 14.62 16.51 -1.17
CA ASP A 424 13.88 16.09 0.03
C ASP A 424 13.30 17.29 0.81
N ASP A 425 14.02 18.41 0.86
CA ASP A 425 13.54 19.62 1.54
C ASP A 425 12.38 20.30 0.81
N VAL A 426 12.32 20.18 -0.53
CA VAL A 426 11.20 20.68 -1.34
C VAL A 426 9.96 19.78 -1.20
N CYS A 427 10.16 18.47 -0.91
CA CYS A 427 9.08 17.49 -0.80
C CYS A 427 8.53 17.30 0.63
N ARG A 428 9.02 18.07 1.60
CA ARG A 428 8.51 18.13 2.97
C ARG A 428 7.46 19.22 3.13
#